data_60fcefa2a6cb1e841a8f4ef6f6a06148
#
_entry.id   60fcefa2a6cb1e841a8f4ef6f6a06148
#
_cell.length_a   1.000
_cell.length_b   1.000
_cell.length_c   1.000
_cell.angle_alpha   90.00
_cell.angle_beta   90.00
_cell.angle_gamma   90.00
#
_symmetry.space_group_name_H-M   'P 1'
#
loop_
_entity.id
_entity.type
_entity.pdbx_description
1 polymer ?
#
loop_
_entity_poly.entity_id
_entity_poly.type
_entity_poly.pdbx_seq_one_letter_code
_entity_poly.pdbx_strand_id
1 'polypeptide(L)'
;FHAMRMIMTGCLVPAPEAYQIGLVSQVTEDSETLATAIKMAEGLAKMPPIALEQIKEVALLAEDVPLNAGLSLERKSFQMLFSSEDQKEGMQAFIEKRKPNYQGR
;
A
#
# COMPACT_ATOMS: atom_id res chain seq x y z
N PHE A 1 -9.45 -6.13 20.14
CA PHE A 1 -10.66 -5.86 20.96
C PHE A 1 -11.81 -5.29 20.12
N HIS A 2 -11.57 -4.35 19.21
CA HIS A 2 -12.63 -3.80 18.34
C HIS A 2 -13.28 -4.86 17.46
N ALA A 3 -12.47 -5.71 16.79
CA ALA A 3 -12.99 -6.81 15.97
C ALA A 3 -13.88 -7.75 16.78
N MET A 4 -13.45 -8.15 18.00
CA MET A 4 -14.23 -9.01 18.87
C MET A 4 -15.57 -8.38 19.28
N ARG A 5 -15.56 -7.07 19.62
CA ARG A 5 -16.81 -6.34 19.90
C ARG A 5 -17.76 -6.39 18.71
N MET A 6 -17.30 -6.08 17.52
CA MET A 6 -18.11 -6.06 16.30
C MET A 6 -18.70 -7.46 16.00
N ILE A 7 -17.87 -8.49 16.05
CA ILE A 7 -18.28 -9.86 15.74
C ILE A 7 -19.30 -10.38 16.75
N MET A 8 -19.08 -10.16 18.05
CA MET A 8 -19.94 -10.69 19.11
C MET A 8 -21.24 -9.92 19.27
N THR A 9 -21.27 -8.63 18.99
CA THR A 9 -22.45 -7.78 19.20
C THR A 9 -23.25 -7.52 17.93
N GLY A 10 -22.67 -7.75 16.75
CA GLY A 10 -23.29 -7.37 15.47
C GLY A 10 -23.55 -5.86 15.33
N CYS A 11 -22.82 -5.01 16.09
CA CYS A 11 -23.05 -3.58 16.07
C CYS A 11 -22.66 -2.96 14.72
N LEU A 12 -23.44 -1.98 14.28
CA LEU A 12 -23.05 -1.12 13.16
C LEU A 12 -21.95 -0.16 13.62
N VAL A 13 -20.93 0.02 12.76
CA VAL A 13 -19.80 0.92 13.02
C VAL A 13 -19.92 2.11 12.06
N PRO A 14 -20.16 3.32 12.55
CA PRO A 14 -20.18 4.52 11.70
C PRO A 14 -18.81 4.81 11.08
N ALA A 15 -18.80 5.43 9.89
CA ALA A 15 -17.56 5.71 9.16
C ALA A 15 -16.52 6.50 9.97
N PRO A 16 -16.88 7.53 10.79
CA PRO A 16 -15.90 8.21 11.64
C PRO A 16 -15.28 7.31 12.70
N GLU A 17 -16.05 6.39 13.31
CA GLU A 17 -15.51 5.41 14.27
C GLU A 17 -14.60 4.41 13.55
N ALA A 18 -15.01 3.92 12.38
CA ALA A 18 -14.21 3.02 11.55
C ALA A 18 -12.83 3.63 11.22
N TYR A 19 -12.78 4.92 10.95
CA TYR A 19 -11.52 5.65 10.73
C TYR A 19 -10.68 5.74 12.01
N GLN A 20 -11.30 6.09 13.14
CA GLN A 20 -10.59 6.23 14.43
C GLN A 20 -9.95 4.91 14.90
N ILE A 21 -10.61 3.77 14.65
CA ILE A 21 -10.11 2.45 15.04
C ILE A 21 -9.21 1.80 13.97
N GLY A 22 -8.93 2.50 12.87
CA GLY A 22 -8.07 2.00 11.79
C GLY A 22 -8.69 0.94 10.89
N LEU A 23 -10.02 0.78 10.91
CA LEU A 23 -10.73 -0.15 10.02
C LEU A 23 -10.73 0.32 8.57
N VAL A 24 -10.77 1.63 8.36
CA VAL A 24 -10.64 2.29 7.07
C VAL A 24 -9.57 3.36 7.11
N SER A 25 -8.89 3.59 6.00
CA SER A 25 -7.80 4.58 5.89
C SER A 25 -8.27 5.99 5.55
N GLN A 26 -9.51 6.12 5.07
CA GLN A 26 -10.09 7.41 4.69
C GLN A 26 -11.61 7.35 4.78
N VAL A 27 -12.21 8.50 5.09
CA VAL A 27 -13.66 8.74 5.05
C VAL A 27 -13.92 9.92 4.12
N THR A 28 -14.95 9.82 3.32
CA THR A 28 -15.39 10.84 2.37
C THR A 28 -16.90 10.99 2.43
N GLU A 29 -17.44 12.05 1.86
CA GLU A 29 -18.87 12.13 1.58
C GLU A 29 -19.27 11.07 0.55
N ASP A 30 -20.49 10.53 0.66
CA ASP A 30 -20.97 9.44 -0.19
C ASP A 30 -20.84 9.75 -1.69
N SER A 31 -21.15 10.99 -2.09
CA SER A 31 -21.06 11.45 -3.48
C SER A 31 -19.62 11.51 -4.02
N GLU A 32 -18.60 11.56 -3.15
CA GLU A 32 -17.20 11.71 -3.52
C GLU A 32 -16.41 10.40 -3.43
N THR A 33 -17.01 9.35 -2.86
CA THR A 33 -16.30 8.10 -2.56
C THR A 33 -15.70 7.47 -3.83
N LEU A 34 -16.49 7.35 -4.90
CA LEU A 34 -16.00 6.76 -6.16
C LEU A 34 -14.89 7.60 -6.78
N ALA A 35 -15.07 8.91 -6.85
CA ALA A 35 -14.06 9.81 -7.43
C ALA A 35 -12.74 9.77 -6.64
N THR A 36 -12.82 9.72 -5.30
CA THR A 36 -11.65 9.61 -4.42
C THR A 36 -10.94 8.27 -4.59
N ALA A 37 -11.69 7.17 -4.68
CA ALA A 37 -11.12 5.84 -4.91
C ALA A 37 -10.42 5.75 -6.27
N ILE A 38 -11.03 6.27 -7.34
CA ILE A 38 -10.42 6.33 -8.68
C ILE A 38 -9.13 7.14 -8.64
N LYS A 39 -9.14 8.32 -8.02
CA LYS A 39 -7.95 9.16 -7.90
C LYS A 39 -6.80 8.46 -7.17
N MET A 40 -7.11 7.70 -6.12
CA MET A 40 -6.13 6.88 -5.40
C MET A 40 -5.58 5.78 -6.31
N ALA A 41 -6.45 5.05 -7.01
CA ALA A 41 -6.05 4.00 -7.95
C ALA A 41 -5.18 4.53 -9.09
N GLU A 42 -5.51 5.68 -9.66
CA GLU A 42 -4.69 6.37 -10.67
C GLU A 42 -3.31 6.78 -10.12
N GLY A 43 -3.24 7.14 -8.84
CA GLY A 43 -1.98 7.39 -8.15
C GLY A 43 -1.12 6.14 -8.08
N LEU A 44 -1.71 5.02 -7.66
CA LEU A 44 -1.03 3.72 -7.58
C LEU A 44 -0.60 3.20 -8.96
N ALA A 45 -1.43 3.39 -9.98
CA ALA A 45 -1.12 2.98 -11.36
C ALA A 45 0.11 3.67 -11.97
N LYS A 46 0.56 4.78 -11.36
CA LYS A 46 1.79 5.50 -11.77
C LYS A 46 3.04 5.05 -11.01
N MET A 47 2.91 4.14 -10.05
CA MET A 47 4.03 3.61 -9.28
C MET A 47 4.64 2.40 -9.98
N PRO A 48 5.92 2.03 -9.68
CA PRO A 48 6.56 0.89 -10.30
C PRO A 48 5.85 -0.41 -9.89
N PRO A 49 5.28 -1.16 -10.84
CA PRO A 49 4.40 -2.30 -10.52
C PRO A 49 5.09 -3.40 -9.71
N ILE A 50 6.33 -3.75 -10.05
CA ILE A 50 7.09 -4.78 -9.33
C ILE A 50 7.34 -4.36 -7.88
N ALA A 51 7.61 -3.08 -7.64
CA ALA A 51 7.79 -2.57 -6.27
C ALA A 51 6.49 -2.63 -5.47
N LEU A 52 5.35 -2.29 -6.07
CA LEU A 52 4.05 -2.41 -5.40
C LEU A 52 3.70 -3.85 -5.05
N GLU A 53 4.01 -4.80 -5.94
CA GLU A 53 3.82 -6.24 -5.68
C GLU A 53 4.65 -6.68 -4.48
N GLN A 54 5.93 -6.34 -4.44
CA GLN A 54 6.83 -6.69 -3.35
C GLN A 54 6.43 -6.04 -2.01
N ILE A 55 6.04 -4.77 -2.04
CA ILE A 55 5.52 -4.06 -0.85
C ILE A 55 4.29 -4.78 -0.30
N LYS A 56 3.35 -5.15 -1.16
CA LYS A 56 2.13 -5.84 -0.75
C LYS A 56 2.42 -7.22 -0.15
N GLU A 57 3.30 -7.99 -0.79
CA GLU A 57 3.71 -9.31 -0.30
C GLU A 57 4.35 -9.22 1.09
N VAL A 58 5.33 -8.33 1.25
CA VAL A 58 6.03 -8.13 2.52
C VAL A 58 5.07 -7.65 3.62
N ALA A 59 4.20 -6.69 3.31
CA ALA A 59 3.26 -6.14 4.28
C ALA A 59 2.26 -7.18 4.78
N LEU A 60 1.72 -8.02 3.89
CA LEU A 60 0.79 -9.09 4.27
C LEU A 60 1.49 -10.19 5.08
N LEU A 61 2.70 -10.59 4.69
CA LEU A 61 3.44 -11.62 5.41
C LEU A 61 3.91 -11.15 6.80
N ALA A 62 4.15 -9.84 6.98
CA ALA A 62 4.62 -9.28 8.24
C ALA A 62 3.67 -9.52 9.42
N GLU A 63 2.38 -9.76 9.17
CA GLU A 63 1.40 -10.08 10.19
C GLU A 63 1.51 -11.53 10.72
N ASP A 64 2.09 -12.43 9.91
CA ASP A 64 2.11 -13.87 10.16
C ASP A 64 3.48 -14.40 10.63
N VAL A 65 4.52 -13.56 10.59
CA VAL A 65 5.89 -14.01 10.89
C VAL A 65 6.56 -13.17 11.98
N PRO A 66 7.57 -13.73 12.69
CA PRO A 66 8.40 -12.94 13.59
C PRO A 66 9.09 -11.78 12.86
N LEU A 67 9.25 -10.64 13.54
CA LEU A 67 9.82 -9.40 12.97
C LEU A 67 11.11 -9.64 12.17
N ASN A 68 12.04 -10.43 12.70
CA ASN A 68 13.32 -10.72 12.02
C ASN A 68 13.15 -11.44 10.68
N ALA A 69 12.12 -12.28 10.55
CA ALA A 69 11.80 -12.96 9.30
C ALA A 69 11.19 -11.97 8.29
N GLY A 70 10.27 -11.12 8.74
CA GLY A 70 9.70 -10.04 7.92
C GLY A 70 10.77 -9.07 7.41
N LEU A 71 11.67 -8.60 8.28
CA LEU A 71 12.78 -7.72 7.90
C LEU A 71 13.78 -8.40 6.94
N SER A 72 13.96 -9.73 7.06
CA SER A 72 14.81 -10.49 6.14
C SER A 72 14.20 -10.57 4.74
N LEU A 73 12.87 -10.76 4.66
CA LEU A 73 12.15 -10.76 3.40
C LEU A 73 12.17 -9.36 2.76
N GLU A 74 11.84 -8.32 3.53
CA GLU A 74 11.88 -6.93 3.05
C GLU A 74 13.23 -6.59 2.42
N ARG A 75 14.33 -6.94 3.10
CA ARG A 75 15.68 -6.73 2.57
C ARG A 75 15.93 -7.44 1.25
N LYS A 76 15.49 -8.70 1.13
CA LYS A 76 15.63 -9.47 -0.11
C LYS A 76 14.81 -8.87 -1.24
N SER A 77 13.55 -8.52 -0.97
CA SER A 77 12.66 -7.86 -1.93
C SER A 77 13.27 -6.53 -2.40
N PHE A 78 13.77 -5.71 -1.47
CA PHE A 78 14.45 -4.46 -1.79
C PHE A 78 15.68 -4.69 -2.70
N GLN A 79 16.55 -5.65 -2.36
CA GLN A 79 17.72 -5.99 -3.18
C GLN A 79 17.34 -6.45 -4.59
N MET A 80 16.28 -7.26 -4.71
CA MET A 80 15.79 -7.73 -6.01
C MET A 80 15.34 -6.56 -6.91
N LEU A 81 14.72 -5.54 -6.34
CA LEU A 81 14.27 -4.37 -7.09
C LEU A 81 15.40 -3.59 -7.76
N PHE A 82 16.65 -3.68 -7.28
CA PHE A 82 17.80 -3.05 -7.93
C PHE A 82 18.14 -3.64 -9.30
N SER A 83 17.67 -4.85 -9.61
CA SER A 83 17.83 -5.44 -10.93
C SER A 83 16.81 -4.93 -11.96
N SER A 84 15.73 -4.27 -11.52
CA SER A 84 14.67 -3.76 -12.39
C SER A 84 15.09 -2.51 -13.18
N GLU A 85 14.52 -2.35 -14.36
CA GLU A 85 14.68 -1.13 -15.16
C GLU A 85 13.97 0.06 -14.49
N ASP A 86 12.84 -0.20 -13.83
CA ASP A 86 12.06 0.81 -13.12
C ASP A 86 12.85 1.46 -11.96
N GLN A 87 13.73 0.70 -11.29
CA GLN A 87 14.60 1.26 -10.27
C GLN A 87 15.58 2.28 -10.87
N LYS A 88 16.20 1.94 -12.01
CA LYS A 88 17.13 2.83 -12.71
C LYS A 88 16.42 4.08 -13.23
N GLU A 89 15.23 3.88 -13.81
CA GLU A 89 14.38 4.97 -14.28
C GLU A 89 13.99 5.91 -13.12
N GLY A 90 13.59 5.36 -11.98
CA GLY A 90 13.21 6.13 -10.80
C GLY A 90 14.36 6.99 -10.28
N MET A 91 15.56 6.42 -10.18
CA MET A 91 16.77 7.14 -9.76
C MET A 91 17.16 8.22 -10.75
N GLN A 92 17.12 7.92 -12.05
CA GLN A 92 17.44 8.89 -13.09
C GLN A 92 16.44 10.05 -13.12
N ALA A 93 15.14 9.73 -13.06
CA ALA A 93 14.09 10.74 -13.02
C ALA A 93 14.21 11.67 -11.80
N PHE A 94 14.61 11.12 -10.64
CA PHE A 94 14.86 11.90 -9.43
C PHE A 94 16.03 12.90 -9.62
N ILE A 95 17.14 12.44 -10.20
CA ILE A 95 18.31 13.29 -10.47
C ILE A 95 17.95 14.41 -11.48
N GLU A 96 17.20 14.05 -12.52
CA GLU A 96 16.78 14.97 -13.59
C GLU A 96 15.58 15.85 -13.20
N LYS A 97 15.00 15.65 -12.02
CA LYS A 97 13.80 16.36 -11.51
C LYS A 97 12.61 16.28 -12.48
N ARG A 98 12.43 15.15 -13.13
CA ARG A 98 11.29 14.83 -14.00
C ARG A 98 10.41 13.75 -13.41
N LYS A 99 9.22 13.58 -13.97
CA LYS A 99 8.36 12.44 -13.63
C LYS A 99 8.94 11.14 -14.21
N PRO A 100 8.98 10.05 -13.42
CA PRO A 100 9.40 8.75 -13.93
C PRO A 100 8.34 8.14 -14.85
N ASN A 101 8.78 7.22 -15.72
CA ASN A 101 7.93 6.45 -16.61
C ASN A 101 8.20 4.97 -16.40
N TYR A 102 7.52 4.38 -15.44
CA TYR A 102 7.69 2.99 -15.06
C TYR A 102 7.03 2.04 -16.06
N GLN A 103 7.69 0.92 -16.36
CA GLN A 103 7.26 -0.07 -17.36
C GLN A 103 6.97 -1.45 -16.77
N GLY A 104 7.25 -1.67 -15.48
CA GLY A 104 7.04 -2.96 -14.82
C GLY A 104 8.07 -4.03 -15.19
N ARG A 105 9.31 -3.66 -15.43
CA ARG A 105 10.38 -4.57 -15.82
C ARG A 105 11.75 -4.21 -15.27
#